data_17ad09f00fe6fbabf4dc14ada10bfeaa
#
_entry.id   17ad09f00fe6fbabf4dc14ada10bfeaa
#
_cell.length_a   1.000
_cell.length_b   1.000
_cell.length_c   1.000
_cell.angle_alpha   90.00
_cell.angle_beta   90.00
_cell.angle_gamma   90.00
#
_symmetry.space_group_name_H-M   'P 1'
#
loop_
_entity.id
_entity.type
_entity.pdbx_description
1 polymer ?
#
loop_
_entity_poly.entity_id
_entity_poly.type
_entity_poly.pdbx_seq_one_letter_code
_entity_poly.pdbx_strand_id
1 'polypeptide(L)'
;MGNKISKLTFSVITPAYNTAKYIGGCIESVINTGYDLNKIEHIIVDDGSTDNTSDVVKKYAKKYPHIKLYRKKNSNWGGVMNYVKNNKLIHNDYATICDSDDQITKKAFDKINKYAKDDDLIFGCFYRWNGKKQLFPVHTYYYFRSCNVYSKWKDKNIPPFIWLLHGVYFKKELFYKVDDLRENLHYQDSIMLMHLFRNAKSVRFVNKMLAKYYSTRPNNSSEIINNDSSTLILLNNLQQMAKYNLPTPIATILIYFTKLRKYCVKHKIKFSCTDAPHFNNSNFIIRFACWLAYFFTGTFRLFSKTKVKKSNKKIKL
;
A
#
# COMPACT_ATOMS: atom_id res chain seq x y z
N MET A 1 34.45 3.47 -25.10
CA MET A 1 33.11 3.02 -25.54
C MET A 1 32.17 2.99 -24.31
N GLY A 2 31.32 4.00 -24.13
CA GLY A 2 30.43 4.04 -23.01
C GLY A 2 29.35 2.96 -23.17
N ASN A 3 29.29 2.02 -22.24
CA ASN A 3 28.18 1.06 -22.18
C ASN A 3 26.84 1.82 -22.16
N LYS A 4 26.11 1.76 -23.27
CA LYS A 4 24.76 2.28 -23.38
C LYS A 4 23.90 1.43 -22.44
N ILE A 5 23.72 1.89 -21.18
CA ILE A 5 22.82 1.22 -20.22
C ILE A 5 21.49 1.10 -20.93
N SER A 6 21.02 -0.14 -21.13
CA SER A 6 19.71 -0.39 -21.74
C SER A 6 18.66 0.27 -20.86
N LYS A 7 17.73 0.99 -21.50
CA LYS A 7 16.63 1.60 -20.77
C LYS A 7 15.76 0.51 -20.14
N LEU A 8 15.51 0.63 -18.83
CA LEU A 8 14.61 -0.25 -18.08
C LEU A 8 13.19 -0.23 -18.67
N THR A 9 12.49 -1.32 -18.48
CA THR A 9 11.10 -1.46 -18.86
C THR A 9 10.19 -1.43 -17.63
N PHE A 10 8.97 -0.88 -17.76
CA PHE A 10 8.09 -0.62 -16.63
C PHE A 10 6.68 -1.14 -16.86
N SER A 11 6.10 -1.79 -15.87
CA SER A 11 4.68 -2.15 -15.81
C SER A 11 3.99 -1.24 -14.80
N VAL A 12 2.97 -0.53 -15.23
CA VAL A 12 2.09 0.25 -14.35
C VAL A 12 0.83 -0.55 -14.11
N ILE A 13 0.52 -0.85 -12.86
CA ILE A 13 -0.68 -1.56 -12.45
C ILE A 13 -1.68 -0.54 -11.91
N THR A 14 -2.87 -0.49 -12.49
CA THR A 14 -3.94 0.41 -12.06
C THR A 14 -5.19 -0.39 -11.71
N PRO A 15 -5.48 -0.58 -10.41
CA PRO A 15 -6.78 -1.06 -9.98
C PRO A 15 -7.83 0.03 -10.20
N ALA A 16 -8.98 -0.33 -10.78
CA ALA A 16 -10.05 0.62 -11.08
C ALA A 16 -11.41 0.07 -10.65
N TYR A 17 -12.17 0.87 -9.91
CA TYR A 17 -13.55 0.58 -9.56
C TYR A 17 -14.35 1.87 -9.42
N ASN A 18 -15.32 2.08 -10.31
CA ASN A 18 -16.16 3.29 -10.33
C ASN A 18 -15.36 4.59 -10.30
N THR A 19 -14.40 4.71 -11.22
CA THR A 19 -13.46 5.85 -11.33
C THR A 19 -13.49 6.53 -12.69
N ALA A 20 -14.58 6.42 -13.46
CA ALA A 20 -14.72 7.02 -14.78
C ALA A 20 -14.30 8.50 -14.83
N LYS A 21 -14.55 9.25 -13.74
CA LYS A 21 -14.21 10.67 -13.62
C LYS A 21 -12.70 10.93 -13.49
N TYR A 22 -11.91 9.97 -13.02
CA TYR A 22 -10.51 10.16 -12.63
C TYR A 22 -9.53 9.40 -13.50
N ILE A 23 -9.92 8.21 -13.96
CA ILE A 23 -9.02 7.26 -14.63
C ILE A 23 -8.37 7.83 -15.90
N GLY A 24 -9.03 8.74 -16.61
CA GLY A 24 -8.43 9.45 -17.74
C GLY A 24 -7.17 10.21 -17.35
N GLY A 25 -7.20 10.94 -16.23
CA GLY A 25 -6.03 11.67 -15.71
C GLY A 25 -4.90 10.75 -15.26
N CYS A 26 -5.23 9.58 -14.70
CA CYS A 26 -4.24 8.54 -14.37
C CYS A 26 -3.55 8.05 -15.65
N ILE A 27 -4.31 7.64 -16.65
CA ILE A 27 -3.79 7.15 -17.95
C ILE A 27 -2.92 8.19 -18.64
N GLU A 28 -3.39 9.42 -18.72
CA GLU A 28 -2.65 10.53 -19.34
C GLU A 28 -1.35 10.84 -18.62
N SER A 29 -1.32 10.68 -17.30
CA SER A 29 -0.11 10.86 -16.53
C SER A 29 1.00 9.86 -16.90
N VAL A 30 0.63 8.62 -17.26
CA VAL A 30 1.55 7.58 -17.73
C VAL A 30 2.02 7.89 -19.16
N ILE A 31 1.08 8.26 -20.06
CA ILE A 31 1.40 8.61 -21.46
C ILE A 31 2.35 9.81 -21.51
N ASN A 32 2.11 10.82 -20.68
CA ASN A 32 2.84 12.08 -20.68
C ASN A 32 4.08 12.11 -19.78
N THR A 33 4.57 10.96 -19.33
CA THR A 33 5.82 10.90 -18.53
C THR A 33 7.04 11.37 -19.29
N GLY A 34 7.02 11.29 -20.63
CA GLY A 34 8.16 11.58 -21.51
C GLY A 34 9.12 10.40 -21.67
N TYR A 35 8.80 9.23 -21.15
CA TYR A 35 9.54 7.99 -21.37
C TYR A 35 9.07 7.29 -22.66
N ASP A 36 9.90 6.41 -23.20
CA ASP A 36 9.55 5.62 -24.39
C ASP A 36 8.36 4.68 -24.08
N LEU A 37 7.23 4.90 -24.74
CA LEU A 37 6.00 4.13 -24.50
C LEU A 37 6.15 2.65 -24.88
N ASN A 38 7.08 2.30 -25.78
CA ASN A 38 7.40 0.90 -26.08
C ASN A 38 8.11 0.17 -24.93
N LYS A 39 8.56 0.92 -23.92
CA LYS A 39 9.19 0.43 -22.69
C LYS A 39 8.23 0.43 -21.48
N ILE A 40 6.96 0.72 -21.72
CA ILE A 40 5.92 0.78 -20.70
C ILE A 40 4.79 -0.17 -21.09
N GLU A 41 4.28 -0.95 -20.17
CA GLU A 41 2.95 -1.54 -20.24
C GLU A 41 2.08 -0.96 -19.11
N HIS A 42 0.83 -0.63 -19.44
CA HIS A 42 -0.13 -0.12 -18.48
C HIS A 42 -1.27 -1.13 -18.31
N ILE A 43 -1.22 -1.87 -17.22
CA ILE A 43 -2.15 -2.95 -16.87
C ILE A 43 -3.27 -2.33 -16.04
N ILE A 44 -4.43 -2.14 -16.65
CA ILE A 44 -5.62 -1.59 -15.97
C ILE A 44 -6.59 -2.74 -15.72
N VAL A 45 -6.92 -2.96 -14.44
CA VAL A 45 -7.87 -3.99 -14.04
C VAL A 45 -9.13 -3.33 -13.50
N ASP A 46 -10.20 -3.39 -14.29
CA ASP A 46 -11.54 -2.98 -13.87
C ASP A 46 -12.15 -4.04 -12.96
N ASP A 47 -12.27 -3.71 -11.69
CA ASP A 47 -12.77 -4.57 -10.63
C ASP A 47 -14.31 -4.58 -10.57
N GLY A 48 -14.95 -4.73 -11.73
CA GLY A 48 -16.41 -4.84 -11.86
C GLY A 48 -17.14 -3.50 -11.74
N SER A 49 -16.58 -2.42 -12.29
CA SER A 49 -17.24 -1.11 -12.29
C SER A 49 -18.64 -1.15 -12.91
N THR A 50 -19.53 -0.35 -12.32
CA THR A 50 -20.93 -0.14 -12.77
C THR A 50 -21.10 1.21 -13.51
N ASP A 51 -20.08 2.06 -13.45
CA ASP A 51 -20.01 3.31 -14.21
C ASP A 51 -19.26 3.14 -15.56
N ASN A 52 -19.01 4.23 -16.26
CA ASN A 52 -18.32 4.22 -17.55
C ASN A 52 -16.81 4.04 -17.48
N THR A 53 -16.24 3.54 -16.36
CA THR A 53 -14.78 3.36 -16.18
C THR A 53 -14.18 2.53 -17.31
N SER A 54 -14.74 1.34 -17.60
CA SER A 54 -14.24 0.47 -18.69
C SER A 54 -14.27 1.17 -20.05
N ASP A 55 -15.31 1.94 -20.34
CA ASP A 55 -15.44 2.59 -21.65
C ASP A 55 -14.47 3.74 -21.85
N VAL A 56 -14.15 4.46 -20.77
CA VAL A 56 -13.05 5.44 -20.78
C VAL A 56 -11.74 4.74 -21.11
N VAL A 57 -11.41 3.63 -20.42
CA VAL A 57 -10.15 2.89 -20.67
C VAL A 57 -10.07 2.34 -22.08
N LYS A 58 -11.16 1.76 -22.61
CA LYS A 58 -11.21 1.22 -23.99
C LYS A 58 -10.87 2.28 -25.04
N LYS A 59 -11.29 3.55 -24.85
CA LYS A 59 -10.95 4.65 -25.76
C LYS A 59 -9.44 4.89 -25.81
N TYR A 60 -8.76 4.85 -24.65
CA TYR A 60 -7.31 4.97 -24.59
C TYR A 60 -6.60 3.74 -25.14
N ALA A 61 -7.05 2.53 -24.78
CA ALA A 61 -6.44 1.28 -25.25
C ALA A 61 -6.51 1.12 -26.78
N LYS A 62 -7.58 1.64 -27.43
CA LYS A 62 -7.67 1.68 -28.88
C LYS A 62 -6.58 2.55 -29.53
N LYS A 63 -6.17 3.64 -28.84
CA LYS A 63 -5.17 4.59 -29.35
C LYS A 63 -3.73 4.22 -28.95
N TYR A 64 -3.56 3.57 -27.80
CA TYR A 64 -2.27 3.29 -27.19
C TYR A 64 -2.11 1.78 -26.91
N PRO A 65 -1.41 1.01 -27.77
CA PRO A 65 -1.32 -0.46 -27.65
C PRO A 65 -0.68 -0.99 -26.39
N HIS A 66 0.11 -0.16 -25.67
CA HIS A 66 0.72 -0.50 -24.40
C HIS A 66 -0.26 -0.49 -23.23
N ILE A 67 -1.50 0.00 -23.42
CA ILE A 67 -2.56 -0.01 -22.42
C ILE A 67 -3.38 -1.29 -22.57
N LYS A 68 -3.46 -2.07 -21.51
CA LYS A 68 -4.20 -3.34 -21.46
C LYS A 68 -5.31 -3.25 -20.43
N LEU A 69 -6.56 -3.44 -20.89
CA LEU A 69 -7.73 -3.49 -20.02
C LEU A 69 -8.10 -4.94 -19.72
N TYR A 70 -8.16 -5.27 -18.44
CA TYR A 70 -8.74 -6.51 -17.94
C TYR A 70 -9.97 -6.18 -17.12
N ARG A 71 -10.94 -7.09 -17.06
CA ARG A 71 -12.14 -6.92 -16.24
C ARG A 71 -12.41 -8.18 -15.45
N LYS A 72 -12.80 -8.02 -14.17
CA LYS A 72 -13.17 -9.12 -13.31
C LYS A 72 -14.33 -8.73 -12.39
N LYS A 73 -14.91 -9.71 -11.70
CA LYS A 73 -15.88 -9.46 -10.62
C LYS A 73 -15.19 -8.74 -9.47
N ASN A 74 -15.89 -7.78 -8.85
CA ASN A 74 -15.35 -7.01 -7.73
C ASN A 74 -14.86 -7.92 -6.58
N SER A 75 -13.66 -7.67 -6.12
CA SER A 75 -13.09 -8.30 -4.94
C SER A 75 -12.10 -7.37 -4.20
N ASN A 76 -12.23 -6.08 -4.44
CA ASN A 76 -11.40 -5.01 -3.91
C ASN A 76 -9.92 -5.07 -4.37
N TRP A 77 -9.15 -4.11 -3.91
CA TRP A 77 -7.77 -3.88 -4.30
C TRP A 77 -6.89 -5.14 -4.18
N GLY A 78 -7.02 -5.89 -3.07
CA GLY A 78 -6.27 -7.13 -2.86
C GLY A 78 -6.57 -8.19 -3.93
N GLY A 79 -7.84 -8.34 -4.30
CA GLY A 79 -8.25 -9.24 -5.36
C GLY A 79 -7.76 -8.83 -6.74
N VAL A 80 -7.61 -7.53 -7.00
CA VAL A 80 -6.96 -7.03 -8.24
C VAL A 80 -5.50 -7.46 -8.28
N MET A 81 -4.75 -7.30 -7.18
CA MET A 81 -3.34 -7.70 -7.13
C MET A 81 -3.18 -9.22 -7.29
N ASN A 82 -4.04 -10.01 -6.66
CA ASN A 82 -4.08 -11.48 -6.85
C ASN A 82 -4.37 -11.83 -8.32
N TYR A 83 -5.31 -11.13 -8.96
CA TYR A 83 -5.62 -11.34 -10.37
C TYR A 83 -4.41 -11.07 -11.26
N VAL A 84 -3.72 -9.93 -11.07
CA VAL A 84 -2.49 -9.58 -11.81
C VAL A 84 -1.42 -10.66 -11.62
N LYS A 85 -1.23 -11.13 -10.37
CA LYS A 85 -0.26 -12.16 -10.02
C LYS A 85 -0.58 -13.51 -10.66
N ASN A 86 -1.81 -14.00 -10.50
CA ASN A 86 -2.23 -15.32 -10.94
C ASN A 86 -2.25 -15.45 -12.47
N ASN A 87 -2.54 -14.35 -13.17
CA ASN A 87 -2.50 -14.29 -14.64
C ASN A 87 -1.14 -13.87 -15.19
N LYS A 88 -0.12 -13.68 -14.35
CA LYS A 88 1.26 -13.32 -14.71
C LYS A 88 1.33 -12.09 -15.64
N LEU A 89 0.54 -11.05 -15.35
CA LEU A 89 0.37 -9.91 -16.26
C LEU A 89 1.57 -8.95 -16.32
N ILE A 90 2.53 -9.02 -15.40
CA ILE A 90 3.71 -8.16 -15.38
C ILE A 90 4.81 -8.79 -16.23
N HIS A 91 5.21 -8.10 -17.32
CA HIS A 91 6.24 -8.60 -18.23
C HIS A 91 7.56 -7.83 -18.12
N ASN A 92 7.52 -6.59 -17.68
CA ASN A 92 8.66 -5.67 -17.64
C ASN A 92 9.55 -5.83 -16.40
N ASP A 93 10.72 -5.18 -16.42
CA ASP A 93 11.75 -5.32 -15.36
C ASP A 93 11.24 -4.87 -14.00
N TYR A 94 10.60 -3.68 -13.97
CA TYR A 94 10.05 -3.08 -12.76
C TYR A 94 8.56 -2.84 -12.90
N ALA A 95 7.84 -2.98 -11.80
CA ALA A 95 6.44 -2.59 -11.71
C ALA A 95 6.24 -1.47 -10.66
N THR A 96 5.18 -0.71 -10.85
CA THR A 96 4.66 0.26 -9.89
C THR A 96 3.14 0.22 -9.89
N ILE A 97 2.54 0.63 -8.77
CA ILE A 97 1.08 0.76 -8.69
C ILE A 97 0.74 2.24 -8.74
N CYS A 98 -0.24 2.57 -9.58
CA CYS A 98 -0.84 3.88 -9.67
C CYS A 98 -2.36 3.70 -9.55
N ASP A 99 -2.95 4.06 -8.43
CA ASP A 99 -4.39 3.96 -8.26
C ASP A 99 -5.11 4.84 -9.29
N SER A 100 -6.31 4.47 -9.68
CA SER A 100 -7.02 5.05 -10.82
C SER A 100 -7.41 6.53 -10.63
N ASP A 101 -7.26 7.07 -9.45
CA ASP A 101 -7.43 8.50 -9.10
C ASP A 101 -6.10 9.24 -8.87
N ASP A 102 -4.98 8.52 -8.93
CA ASP A 102 -3.64 9.05 -8.75
C ASP A 102 -2.92 9.32 -10.07
N GLN A 103 -1.71 9.87 -10.00
CA GLN A 103 -0.90 10.19 -11.18
C GLN A 103 0.58 9.87 -10.96
N ILE A 104 1.24 9.44 -12.03
CA ILE A 104 2.70 9.35 -12.12
C ILE A 104 3.25 10.74 -12.49
N THR A 105 4.36 11.16 -11.88
CA THR A 105 4.94 12.47 -12.19
C THR A 105 5.73 12.44 -13.50
N LYS A 106 5.83 13.60 -14.16
CA LYS A 106 6.68 13.76 -15.34
C LYS A 106 8.11 13.30 -15.06
N LYS A 107 8.71 12.57 -15.99
CA LYS A 107 10.06 11.98 -15.90
C LYS A 107 10.26 10.99 -14.75
N ALA A 108 9.20 10.40 -14.19
CA ALA A 108 9.33 9.42 -13.11
C ALA A 108 10.18 8.22 -13.53
N PHE A 109 9.90 7.64 -14.71
CA PHE A 109 10.63 6.49 -15.24
C PHE A 109 12.10 6.83 -15.57
N ASP A 110 12.38 8.02 -16.11
CA ASP A 110 13.77 8.48 -16.32
C ASP A 110 14.54 8.58 -15.00
N LYS A 111 13.88 9.07 -13.95
CA LYS A 111 14.47 9.13 -12.61
C LYS A 111 14.78 7.73 -12.09
N ILE A 112 13.84 6.78 -12.20
CA ILE A 112 14.08 5.40 -11.80
C ILE A 112 15.21 4.78 -12.65
N ASN A 113 15.15 4.90 -13.96
CA ASN A 113 16.18 4.40 -14.86
C ASN A 113 17.59 4.93 -14.50
N LYS A 114 17.67 6.18 -14.04
CA LYS A 114 18.94 6.79 -13.60
C LYS A 114 19.44 6.26 -12.25
N TYR A 115 18.53 6.02 -11.30
CA TYR A 115 18.90 5.75 -9.91
C TYR A 115 18.79 4.27 -9.50
N ALA A 116 18.01 3.45 -10.20
CA ALA A 116 17.96 2.01 -9.98
C ALA A 116 19.31 1.38 -10.33
N LYS A 117 19.91 0.68 -9.37
CA LYS A 117 21.17 -0.06 -9.54
C LYS A 117 20.90 -1.55 -9.33
N ASP A 118 19.90 -2.06 -10.03
CA ASP A 118 19.41 -3.42 -9.87
C ASP A 118 18.83 -3.71 -8.48
N ASP A 119 18.31 -2.67 -7.79
CA ASP A 119 17.68 -2.84 -6.49
C ASP A 119 16.32 -3.50 -6.63
N ASP A 120 15.97 -4.36 -5.66
CA ASP A 120 14.70 -5.10 -5.68
C ASP A 120 13.48 -4.20 -5.43
N LEU A 121 13.66 -3.20 -4.56
CA LEU A 121 12.60 -2.31 -4.11
C LEU A 121 13.11 -0.87 -4.04
N ILE A 122 12.39 0.06 -4.66
CA ILE A 122 12.78 1.47 -4.76
C ILE A 122 11.64 2.34 -4.24
N PHE A 123 11.95 3.19 -3.28
CA PHE A 123 11.03 4.19 -2.74
C PHE A 123 11.38 5.57 -3.27
N GLY A 124 10.40 6.24 -3.85
CA GLY A 124 10.45 7.65 -4.16
C GLY A 124 9.57 8.49 -3.25
N CYS A 125 9.56 9.79 -3.47
CA CYS A 125 8.67 10.73 -2.82
C CYS A 125 7.40 10.93 -3.65
N PHE A 126 6.36 11.49 -3.05
CA PHE A 126 5.13 11.81 -3.77
C PHE A 126 4.53 13.14 -3.28
N TYR A 127 3.69 13.72 -4.11
CA TYR A 127 2.90 14.89 -3.74
C TYR A 127 1.50 14.46 -3.29
N ARG A 128 1.02 15.06 -2.20
CA ARG A 128 -0.43 15.08 -1.95
C ARG A 128 -1.05 16.22 -2.74
N TRP A 129 -2.19 15.99 -3.36
CA TRP A 129 -2.92 17.00 -4.10
C TRP A 129 -4.43 16.85 -3.89
N ASN A 130 -5.21 17.88 -4.26
CA ASN A 130 -6.65 17.93 -4.05
C ASN A 130 -7.46 18.00 -5.36
N GLY A 131 -6.90 17.53 -6.46
CA GLY A 131 -7.51 17.59 -7.78
C GLY A 131 -7.29 18.90 -8.54
N LYS A 132 -6.93 19.99 -7.84
CA LYS A 132 -6.69 21.32 -8.43
C LYS A 132 -5.24 21.79 -8.22
N LYS A 133 -4.77 21.76 -6.99
CA LYS A 133 -3.42 22.19 -6.63
C LYS A 133 -2.68 21.12 -5.82
N GLN A 134 -1.36 21.14 -5.95
CA GLN A 134 -0.48 20.40 -5.09
C GLN A 134 -0.53 20.95 -3.68
N LEU A 135 -0.70 20.07 -2.67
CA LEU A 135 -0.80 20.48 -1.27
C LEU A 135 0.59 20.52 -0.63
N PHE A 136 1.19 19.36 -0.42
CA PHE A 136 2.53 19.27 0.16
C PHE A 136 3.24 18.00 -0.29
N PRO A 137 4.58 18.04 -0.33
CA PRO A 137 5.38 16.88 -0.65
C PRO A 137 5.44 15.92 0.55
N VAL A 138 5.39 14.61 0.28
CA VAL A 138 5.71 13.58 1.24
C VAL A 138 7.06 12.97 0.84
N HIS A 139 8.07 13.33 1.63
CA HIS A 139 9.43 12.83 1.43
C HIS A 139 9.61 11.56 2.25
N THR A 140 9.50 10.40 1.64
CA THR A 140 9.82 9.12 2.26
C THR A 140 11.28 9.07 2.74
N TYR A 141 12.11 9.89 2.13
CA TYR A 141 13.52 10.10 2.37
C TYR A 141 13.90 10.74 3.72
N TYR A 142 13.14 11.72 4.25
CA TYR A 142 13.49 12.36 5.53
C TYR A 142 13.48 11.42 6.72
N TYR A 143 12.84 10.29 6.58
CA TYR A 143 12.85 9.24 7.59
C TYR A 143 14.14 8.40 7.57
N PHE A 144 15.00 8.60 6.55
CA PHE A 144 16.25 7.88 6.35
C PHE A 144 17.40 8.88 6.16
N ARG A 145 18.17 9.10 7.19
CA ARG A 145 19.22 10.14 7.28
C ARG A 145 20.37 10.05 6.26
N SER A 146 20.39 9.06 5.41
CA SER A 146 21.48 8.91 4.42
C SER A 146 20.94 8.61 3.04
N CYS A 147 20.97 9.57 2.30
CA CYS A 147 20.22 9.87 1.14
C CYS A 147 20.72 9.47 -0.17
N ASN A 148 21.60 8.64 -0.32
CA ASN A 148 21.99 8.32 -1.69
C ASN A 148 21.85 6.86 -2.06
N VAL A 149 21.91 5.95 -1.14
CA VAL A 149 21.80 4.52 -1.48
C VAL A 149 21.81 3.66 -0.23
N TYR A 150 20.78 2.89 0.04
CA TYR A 150 20.91 1.74 0.91
C TYR A 150 21.09 0.47 0.09
N SER A 151 22.31 0.02 -0.01
CA SER A 151 22.65 -1.22 -0.70
C SER A 151 22.78 -2.40 0.24
N LYS A 152 22.05 -2.58 1.24
CA LYS A 152 21.91 -3.81 2.06
C LYS A 152 21.28 -3.45 3.40
N TRP A 153 20.00 -3.59 3.49
CA TRP A 153 19.35 -3.59 4.78
C TRP A 153 19.59 -4.96 5.44
N LYS A 154 20.55 -5.04 6.35
CA LYS A 154 20.82 -6.26 7.13
C LYS A 154 19.85 -6.46 8.29
N ASP A 155 19.28 -5.39 8.81
CA ASP A 155 18.35 -5.44 9.92
C ASP A 155 16.92 -5.19 9.44
N LYS A 156 16.05 -6.15 9.66
CA LYS A 156 14.62 -6.15 9.27
C LYS A 156 13.75 -5.14 10.03
N ASN A 157 14.34 -4.08 10.56
CA ASN A 157 13.65 -2.98 11.22
C ASN A 157 13.07 -2.03 10.20
N ILE A 158 11.79 -2.21 9.89
CA ILE A 158 11.07 -1.30 9.02
C ILE A 158 10.90 0.04 9.72
N PRO A 159 11.21 1.14 9.04
CA PRO A 159 10.88 2.46 9.56
C PRO A 159 9.40 2.56 9.88
N PRO A 160 9.04 3.22 11.00
CA PRO A 160 7.69 3.25 11.52
C PRO A 160 6.65 3.93 10.60
N PHE A 161 7.04 4.47 9.44
CA PHE A 161 6.24 5.37 8.61
C PHE A 161 6.10 4.98 7.13
N ILE A 162 6.51 3.78 6.72
CA ILE A 162 6.34 3.35 5.32
C ILE A 162 5.01 2.60 5.18
N TRP A 163 3.96 3.33 4.77
CA TRP A 163 2.60 2.79 4.69
C TRP A 163 1.98 2.90 3.30
N LEU A 164 2.60 3.69 2.42
CA LEU A 164 1.97 4.09 1.18
C LEU A 164 2.79 3.56 0.00
N LEU A 165 2.10 2.90 -0.94
CA LEU A 165 2.69 2.39 -2.19
C LEU A 165 2.93 3.48 -3.24
N HIS A 166 2.55 4.74 -2.96
CA HIS A 166 2.73 5.83 -3.93
C HIS A 166 4.21 6.11 -4.20
N GLY A 167 4.61 6.02 -5.46
CA GLY A 167 6.00 6.23 -5.87
C GLY A 167 6.95 5.08 -5.50
N VAL A 168 6.41 3.89 -5.23
CA VAL A 168 7.18 2.66 -4.99
C VAL A 168 7.31 1.90 -6.29
N TYR A 169 8.55 1.47 -6.60
CA TYR A 169 8.87 0.61 -7.73
C TYR A 169 9.52 -0.67 -7.22
N PHE A 170 9.20 -1.79 -7.83
CA PHE A 170 9.69 -3.11 -7.41
C PHE A 170 9.94 -4.00 -8.63
N LYS A 171 10.94 -4.86 -8.53
CA LYS A 171 11.16 -5.89 -9.56
C LYS A 171 9.96 -6.81 -9.68
N LYS A 172 9.63 -7.26 -10.88
CA LYS A 172 8.49 -8.17 -11.11
C LYS A 172 8.59 -9.47 -10.30
N GLU A 173 9.80 -10.01 -10.15
CA GLU A 173 10.05 -11.24 -9.37
C GLU A 173 9.70 -11.06 -7.89
N LEU A 174 9.85 -9.84 -7.37
CA LEU A 174 9.48 -9.53 -6.00
C LEU A 174 7.96 -9.55 -5.81
N PHE A 175 7.22 -9.05 -6.78
CA PHE A 175 5.75 -9.09 -6.78
C PHE A 175 5.22 -10.53 -6.77
N TYR A 176 5.80 -11.39 -7.59
CA TYR A 176 5.36 -12.79 -7.66
C TYR A 176 5.66 -13.61 -6.39
N LYS A 177 6.48 -13.08 -5.48
CA LYS A 177 6.73 -13.65 -4.13
C LYS A 177 5.78 -13.14 -3.06
N VAL A 178 4.87 -12.22 -3.39
CA VAL A 178 3.85 -11.74 -2.46
C VAL A 178 2.84 -12.86 -2.24
N ASP A 179 2.55 -13.20 -0.99
CA ASP A 179 1.47 -14.14 -0.65
C ASP A 179 0.11 -13.55 -1.06
N ASP A 180 -0.91 -14.41 -1.19
CA ASP A 180 -2.23 -13.96 -1.59
C ASP A 180 -2.80 -12.94 -0.59
N LEU A 181 -3.23 -11.82 -1.13
CA LEU A 181 -3.88 -10.77 -0.37
C LEU A 181 -5.34 -11.14 -0.12
N ARG A 182 -5.89 -10.67 0.99
CA ARG A 182 -7.31 -10.91 1.27
C ARG A 182 -8.20 -10.11 0.31
N GLU A 183 -9.12 -10.81 -0.30
CA GLU A 183 -10.18 -10.21 -1.09
C GLU A 183 -11.25 -9.58 -0.20
N ASN A 184 -11.99 -8.64 -0.76
CA ASN A 184 -13.08 -7.94 -0.07
C ASN A 184 -12.67 -7.23 1.23
N LEU A 185 -11.37 -6.92 1.36
CA LEU A 185 -10.81 -6.21 2.51
C LEU A 185 -10.03 -4.97 2.06
N HIS A 186 -10.22 -3.84 2.75
CA HIS A 186 -9.48 -2.60 2.50
C HIS A 186 -8.06 -2.63 3.10
N TYR A 187 -7.23 -1.69 2.65
CA TYR A 187 -5.85 -1.48 3.14
C TYR A 187 -4.91 -2.67 2.92
N GLN A 188 -5.14 -3.44 1.85
CA GLN A 188 -4.25 -4.52 1.45
C GLN A 188 -2.95 -4.00 0.79
N ASP A 189 -2.91 -2.74 0.39
CA ASP A 189 -1.73 -2.01 -0.06
C ASP A 189 -0.59 -2.06 0.96
N SER A 190 -0.90 -1.79 2.22
CA SER A 190 0.07 -1.88 3.32
C SER A 190 0.57 -3.30 3.54
N ILE A 191 -0.30 -4.30 3.42
CA ILE A 191 0.07 -5.72 3.53
C ILE A 191 1.01 -6.11 2.39
N MET A 192 0.66 -5.73 1.15
CA MET A 192 1.51 -5.97 0.00
C MET A 192 2.89 -5.33 0.16
N LEU A 193 2.95 -4.08 0.63
CA LEU A 193 4.21 -3.40 0.87
C LEU A 193 5.09 -4.16 1.87
N MET A 194 4.51 -4.72 2.93
CA MET A 194 5.24 -5.53 3.91
C MET A 194 5.76 -6.83 3.30
N HIS A 195 5.00 -7.48 2.41
CA HIS A 195 5.48 -8.64 1.67
C HIS A 195 6.65 -8.29 0.74
N LEU A 196 6.55 -7.19 0.00
CA LEU A 196 7.65 -6.70 -0.84
C LEU A 196 8.91 -6.45 -0.01
N PHE A 197 8.76 -5.80 1.14
CA PHE A 197 9.89 -5.56 2.06
C PHE A 197 10.52 -6.84 2.59
N ARG A 198 9.70 -7.78 3.06
CA ARG A 198 10.19 -9.07 3.58
C ARG A 198 11.03 -9.82 2.56
N ASN A 199 10.60 -9.77 1.30
CA ASN A 199 11.18 -10.55 0.21
C ASN A 199 12.34 -9.83 -0.50
N ALA A 200 12.48 -8.51 -0.32
CA ALA A 200 13.54 -7.73 -0.94
C ALA A 200 14.90 -8.02 -0.32
N LYS A 201 15.92 -8.17 -1.17
CA LYS A 201 17.34 -8.28 -0.78
C LYS A 201 18.00 -6.91 -0.74
N SER A 202 17.52 -5.97 -1.54
CA SER A 202 18.01 -4.60 -1.63
C SER A 202 16.86 -3.60 -1.71
N VAL A 203 17.04 -2.49 -1.00
CA VAL A 203 16.06 -1.40 -0.94
C VAL A 203 16.78 -0.09 -1.18
N ARG A 204 16.23 0.73 -2.08
CA ARG A 204 16.76 2.06 -2.40
C ARG A 204 15.74 3.14 -2.11
N PHE A 205 16.22 4.25 -1.56
CA PHE A 205 15.43 5.47 -1.37
C PHE A 205 15.93 6.55 -2.34
N VAL A 206 15.00 7.13 -3.10
CA VAL A 206 15.30 8.14 -4.11
C VAL A 206 14.56 9.42 -3.74
N ASN A 207 15.32 10.49 -3.43
CA ASN A 207 14.71 11.81 -3.14
C ASN A 207 14.20 12.47 -4.42
N LYS A 208 13.25 11.82 -5.08
CA LYS A 208 12.58 12.32 -6.29
C LYS A 208 11.08 12.10 -6.16
N MET A 209 10.32 13.11 -6.55
CA MET A 209 8.87 13.01 -6.67
C MET A 209 8.51 12.11 -7.85
N LEU A 210 7.86 11.00 -7.57
CA LEU A 210 7.53 9.96 -8.55
C LEU A 210 6.03 9.81 -8.77
N ALA A 211 5.20 10.21 -7.79
CA ALA A 211 3.75 10.09 -7.85
C ALA A 211 3.04 11.33 -7.31
N LYS A 212 1.74 11.45 -7.61
CA LYS A 212 0.79 12.39 -7.00
C LYS A 212 -0.37 11.58 -6.44
N TYR A 213 -0.64 11.73 -5.18
CA TYR A 213 -1.70 11.08 -4.43
C TYR A 213 -2.90 12.00 -4.24
N TYR A 214 -4.07 11.65 -4.75
CA TYR A 214 -5.30 12.42 -4.59
C TYR A 214 -5.94 12.14 -3.22
N SER A 215 -5.40 12.78 -2.20
CA SER A 215 -5.72 12.50 -0.79
C SER A 215 -7.05 13.06 -0.30
N THR A 216 -7.69 13.94 -1.05
CA THR A 216 -8.96 14.62 -0.66
C THR A 216 -10.10 14.30 -1.63
N ARG A 217 -10.02 13.17 -2.32
CA ARG A 217 -11.10 12.71 -3.19
C ARG A 217 -12.35 12.40 -2.35
N PRO A 218 -13.53 12.90 -2.75
CA PRO A 218 -14.78 12.49 -2.11
C PRO A 218 -14.95 10.97 -2.17
N ASN A 219 -15.43 10.37 -1.09
CA ASN A 219 -15.57 8.91 -0.92
C ASN A 219 -14.23 8.15 -0.99
N ASN A 220 -13.14 8.78 -0.60
CA ASN A 220 -11.85 8.10 -0.48
C ASN A 220 -11.94 7.05 0.64
N SER A 221 -11.31 5.89 0.44
CA SER A 221 -11.21 4.83 1.45
C SER A 221 -10.62 5.32 2.79
N SER A 222 -9.82 6.40 2.78
CA SER A 222 -9.31 7.04 4.00
C SER A 222 -10.41 7.66 4.88
N GLU A 223 -11.59 8.00 4.35
CA GLU A 223 -12.73 8.48 5.13
C GLU A 223 -13.34 7.37 5.99
N ILE A 224 -13.19 6.12 5.58
CA ILE A 224 -13.61 4.92 6.32
C ILE A 224 -12.86 4.78 7.65
N ILE A 225 -11.66 5.39 7.77
CA ILE A 225 -10.77 5.25 8.94
C ILE A 225 -11.39 5.72 10.26
N ASN A 226 -12.46 6.48 10.23
CA ASN A 226 -13.05 7.07 11.44
C ASN A 226 -14.25 6.32 12.01
N ASN A 227 -14.66 5.20 11.43
CA ASN A 227 -15.79 4.40 11.90
C ASN A 227 -15.38 3.03 12.47
N ASP A 228 -16.35 2.32 13.08
CA ASP A 228 -16.10 1.03 13.71
C ASP A 228 -15.61 -0.03 12.72
N SER A 229 -16.07 0.03 11.46
CA SER A 229 -15.64 -0.87 10.39
C SER A 229 -14.13 -0.77 10.15
N SER A 230 -13.56 0.43 10.26
CA SER A 230 -12.12 0.63 10.08
C SER A 230 -11.28 -0.04 11.16
N THR A 231 -11.80 -0.12 12.36
CA THR A 231 -11.11 -0.82 13.46
C THR A 231 -11.06 -2.33 13.18
N LEU A 232 -12.16 -2.92 12.73
CA LEU A 232 -12.20 -4.34 12.35
C LEU A 232 -11.29 -4.65 11.16
N ILE A 233 -11.26 -3.78 10.16
CA ILE A 233 -10.35 -3.91 9.01
C ILE A 233 -8.89 -3.89 9.47
N LEU A 234 -8.54 -2.94 10.34
CA LEU A 234 -7.18 -2.83 10.88
C LEU A 234 -6.80 -4.08 11.71
N LEU A 235 -7.73 -4.62 12.51
CA LEU A 235 -7.54 -5.87 13.25
C LEU A 235 -7.24 -7.03 12.31
N ASN A 236 -8.03 -7.19 11.25
CA ASN A 236 -7.84 -8.23 10.25
C ASN A 236 -6.48 -8.12 9.53
N ASN A 237 -6.07 -6.90 9.19
CA ASN A 237 -4.78 -6.68 8.54
C ASN A 237 -3.62 -7.03 9.45
N LEU A 238 -3.70 -6.72 10.73
CA LEU A 238 -2.66 -7.07 11.70
C LEU A 238 -2.58 -8.56 11.97
N GLN A 239 -3.71 -9.25 12.01
CA GLN A 239 -3.70 -10.71 12.07
C GLN A 239 -3.03 -11.31 10.82
N GLN A 240 -3.29 -10.74 9.65
CA GLN A 240 -2.63 -11.17 8.42
C GLN A 240 -1.11 -10.91 8.49
N MET A 241 -0.69 -9.75 8.98
CA MET A 241 0.73 -9.45 9.19
C MET A 241 1.39 -10.45 10.15
N ALA A 242 0.74 -10.78 11.26
CA ALA A 242 1.23 -11.77 12.22
C ALA A 242 1.29 -13.18 11.60
N LYS A 243 0.22 -13.61 10.91
CA LYS A 243 0.15 -14.93 10.25
C LYS A 243 1.31 -15.16 9.27
N TYR A 244 1.64 -14.14 8.49
CA TYR A 244 2.72 -14.23 7.50
C TYR A 244 4.07 -13.78 8.04
N ASN A 245 4.19 -13.51 9.34
CA ASN A 245 5.41 -13.00 9.98
C ASN A 245 5.98 -11.77 9.23
N LEU A 246 5.06 -10.85 8.87
CA LEU A 246 5.44 -9.64 8.15
C LEU A 246 6.08 -8.62 9.11
N PRO A 247 7.06 -7.88 8.63
CA PRO A 247 7.62 -6.79 9.40
C PRO A 247 6.53 -5.75 9.70
N THR A 248 6.20 -5.54 10.97
CA THR A 248 5.10 -4.65 11.36
C THR A 248 5.64 -3.40 12.04
N PRO A 249 5.43 -2.21 11.46
CA PRO A 249 5.90 -0.96 12.06
C PRO A 249 5.27 -0.69 13.43
N ILE A 250 6.06 -0.19 14.37
CA ILE A 250 5.61 0.11 15.75
C ILE A 250 4.40 1.04 15.75
N ALA A 251 4.40 2.04 14.87
CA ALA A 251 3.27 2.97 14.76
C ALA A 251 1.95 2.26 14.41
N THR A 252 1.98 1.18 13.61
CA THR A 252 0.79 0.37 13.31
C THR A 252 0.26 -0.28 14.56
N ILE A 253 1.16 -0.87 15.31
CA ILE A 253 0.81 -1.57 16.54
C ILE A 253 0.20 -0.60 17.54
N LEU A 254 0.78 0.60 17.69
CA LEU A 254 0.25 1.64 18.58
C LEU A 254 -1.12 2.16 18.12
N ILE A 255 -1.30 2.43 16.82
CA ILE A 255 -2.59 2.85 16.25
C ILE A 255 -3.64 1.75 16.45
N TYR A 256 -3.27 0.51 16.22
CA TYR A 256 -4.11 -0.66 16.44
C TYR A 256 -4.64 -0.71 17.88
N PHE A 257 -3.75 -0.74 18.87
CA PHE A 257 -4.18 -0.84 20.25
C PHE A 257 -5.02 0.37 20.69
N THR A 258 -4.70 1.56 20.19
CA THR A 258 -5.49 2.77 20.49
C THR A 258 -6.91 2.67 19.92
N LYS A 259 -7.05 2.20 18.68
CA LYS A 259 -8.37 2.03 18.03
C LYS A 259 -9.14 0.87 18.63
N LEU A 260 -8.47 -0.27 18.87
CA LEU A 260 -9.07 -1.43 19.53
C LEU A 260 -9.64 -1.06 20.91
N ARG A 261 -8.87 -0.31 21.70
CA ARG A 261 -9.32 0.18 22.99
C ARG A 261 -10.59 1.03 22.87
N LYS A 262 -10.59 2.02 21.94
CA LYS A 262 -11.79 2.86 21.71
C LYS A 262 -12.98 2.03 21.31
N TYR A 263 -12.80 1.05 20.43
CA TYR A 263 -13.84 0.14 19.98
C TYR A 263 -14.37 -0.71 21.13
N CYS A 264 -13.51 -1.35 21.91
CA CYS A 264 -13.91 -2.19 23.04
C CYS A 264 -14.64 -1.41 24.12
N VAL A 265 -14.21 -0.17 24.42
CA VAL A 265 -14.88 0.71 25.39
C VAL A 265 -16.28 1.09 24.88
N LYS A 266 -16.38 1.52 23.62
CA LYS A 266 -17.67 1.91 22.99
C LYS A 266 -18.68 0.78 22.97
N HIS A 267 -18.24 -0.44 22.65
CA HIS A 267 -19.11 -1.61 22.53
C HIS A 267 -19.18 -2.47 23.79
N LYS A 268 -18.58 -2.03 24.90
CA LYS A 268 -18.53 -2.76 26.19
C LYS A 268 -17.98 -4.18 26.05
N ILE A 269 -17.00 -4.38 25.18
CA ILE A 269 -16.35 -5.67 24.92
C ILE A 269 -15.15 -5.83 25.83
N LYS A 270 -15.03 -7.00 26.48
CA LYS A 270 -13.81 -7.39 27.19
C LYS A 270 -12.79 -7.93 26.19
N PHE A 271 -11.61 -7.34 26.15
CA PHE A 271 -10.48 -7.80 25.35
C PHE A 271 -9.47 -8.47 26.26
N SER A 272 -9.02 -9.68 25.91
CA SER A 272 -7.94 -10.39 26.59
C SER A 272 -6.65 -10.26 25.79
N CYS A 273 -5.51 -10.20 26.47
CA CYS A 273 -4.20 -10.21 25.80
C CYS A 273 -3.92 -11.52 25.06
N THR A 274 -4.63 -12.61 25.38
CA THR A 274 -4.57 -13.89 24.65
C THR A 274 -5.19 -13.77 23.25
N ASP A 275 -6.01 -12.75 23.02
CA ASP A 275 -6.65 -12.50 21.72
C ASP A 275 -5.79 -11.56 20.84
N ALA A 276 -4.64 -11.10 21.36
CA ALA A 276 -3.73 -10.25 20.60
C ALA A 276 -2.89 -11.09 19.62
N PRO A 277 -2.64 -10.57 18.39
CA PRO A 277 -1.75 -11.25 17.45
C PRO A 277 -0.35 -11.42 18.03
N HIS A 278 0.21 -12.62 17.92
CA HIS A 278 1.59 -12.88 18.33
C HIS A 278 2.55 -12.47 17.21
N PHE A 279 3.38 -11.46 17.47
CA PHE A 279 4.43 -11.01 16.56
C PHE A 279 5.75 -11.68 16.93
N ASN A 280 6.08 -12.81 16.30
CA ASN A 280 7.21 -13.67 16.68
C ASN A 280 8.61 -13.06 16.48
N ASN A 281 8.75 -12.00 15.68
CA ASN A 281 10.03 -11.32 15.40
C ASN A 281 10.07 -9.89 15.94
N SER A 282 9.34 -9.60 16.98
CA SER A 282 9.32 -8.25 17.53
C SER A 282 10.56 -7.98 18.37
N ASN A 283 11.28 -6.89 18.04
CA ASN A 283 12.26 -6.27 18.92
C ASN A 283 11.68 -6.06 20.29
N PHE A 284 12.56 -5.96 21.30
CA PHE A 284 12.19 -5.56 22.67
C PHE A 284 11.23 -4.36 22.68
N ILE A 285 11.44 -3.36 21.82
CA ILE A 285 10.59 -2.17 21.68
C ILE A 285 9.14 -2.52 21.28
N ILE A 286 8.93 -3.48 20.38
CA ILE A 286 7.59 -3.91 19.96
C ILE A 286 6.90 -4.68 21.10
N ARG A 287 7.64 -5.56 21.78
CA ARG A 287 7.14 -6.25 22.97
C ARG A 287 6.78 -5.28 24.08
N PHE A 288 7.60 -4.26 24.29
CA PHE A 288 7.36 -3.20 25.26
C PHE A 288 6.17 -2.32 24.87
N ALA A 289 6.02 -1.97 23.59
CA ALA A 289 4.84 -1.22 23.09
C ALA A 289 3.54 -2.02 23.24
N CYS A 290 3.56 -3.33 22.94
CA CYS A 290 2.44 -4.23 23.20
C CYS A 290 2.13 -4.33 24.69
N TRP A 291 3.16 -4.44 25.55
CA TRP A 291 3.01 -4.47 26.99
C TRP A 291 2.47 -3.14 27.55
N LEU A 292 2.98 -2.00 27.10
CA LEU A 292 2.43 -0.67 27.46
C LEU A 292 0.96 -0.53 27.04
N ALA A 293 0.62 -0.90 25.80
CA ALA A 293 -0.75 -0.88 25.34
C ALA A 293 -1.65 -1.78 26.19
N TYR A 294 -1.18 -2.95 26.58
CA TYR A 294 -1.85 -3.85 27.53
C TYR A 294 -2.00 -3.23 28.90
N PHE A 295 -0.92 -2.66 29.46
CA PHE A 295 -0.94 -2.01 30.78
C PHE A 295 -1.97 -0.87 30.81
N PHE A 296 -1.98 -0.01 29.80
CA PHE A 296 -2.98 1.07 29.68
C PHE A 296 -4.41 0.56 29.42
N THR A 297 -4.61 -0.59 28.78
CA THR A 297 -5.94 -1.20 28.63
C THR A 297 -6.37 -1.95 29.88
N GLY A 298 -5.43 -2.52 30.63
CA GLY A 298 -5.68 -3.24 31.90
C GLY A 298 -5.96 -2.31 33.08
N THR A 299 -5.23 -1.19 33.21
CA THR A 299 -5.41 -0.24 34.34
C THR A 299 -6.72 0.53 34.27
N PHE A 300 -7.33 0.71 33.08
CA PHE A 300 -8.69 1.28 33.00
C PHE A 300 -9.78 0.37 33.57
N ARG A 301 -9.50 -0.93 33.79
CA ARG A 301 -10.39 -1.81 34.59
C ARG A 301 -10.50 -1.40 36.06
N LEU A 302 -9.46 -0.78 36.62
CA LEU A 302 -9.43 -0.37 38.03
C LEU A 302 -10.24 0.91 38.31
N PHE A 303 -10.48 1.74 37.31
CA PHE A 303 -11.19 3.02 37.45
C PHE A 303 -12.64 3.04 36.97
N SER A 304 -13.09 2.07 36.20
CA SER A 304 -14.50 1.97 35.78
C SER A 304 -15.26 0.97 36.66
N LYS A 305 -15.68 1.41 37.86
CA LYS A 305 -16.62 0.69 38.74
C LYS A 305 -18.07 0.66 38.16
N THR A 306 -18.26 0.56 36.90
CA THR A 306 -19.59 0.33 36.31
C THR A 306 -19.82 -1.16 36.16
N LYS A 307 -20.81 -1.69 36.88
CA LYS A 307 -21.32 -3.07 36.77
C LYS A 307 -21.66 -3.37 35.32
N VAL A 308 -20.78 -4.07 34.60
CA VAL A 308 -21.05 -4.54 33.22
C VAL A 308 -21.83 -5.84 33.32
N LYS A 309 -23.11 -5.83 32.88
CA LYS A 309 -23.85 -7.07 32.61
C LYS A 309 -23.06 -7.89 31.59
N LYS A 310 -22.86 -9.19 31.86
CA LYS A 310 -22.16 -10.13 30.98
C LYS A 310 -22.84 -10.15 29.61
N SER A 311 -22.23 -9.57 28.61
CA SER A 311 -22.56 -9.80 27.21
C SER A 311 -21.66 -10.89 26.67
N ASN A 312 -22.22 -12.05 26.32
CA ASN A 312 -21.51 -13.21 25.77
C ASN A 312 -21.17 -13.06 24.26
N LYS A 313 -21.00 -11.85 23.76
CA LYS A 313 -20.55 -11.65 22.38
C LYS A 313 -19.03 -11.81 22.29
N LYS A 314 -18.57 -13.00 21.90
CA LYS A 314 -17.23 -13.21 21.38
C LYS A 314 -17.15 -12.56 20.01
N ILE A 315 -16.11 -11.76 19.77
CA ILE A 315 -15.77 -11.33 18.42
C ILE A 315 -15.27 -12.60 17.69
N LYS A 316 -16.02 -13.09 16.69
CA LYS A 316 -15.46 -14.01 15.70
C LYS A 316 -14.57 -13.16 14.79
N LEU A 317 -13.29 -13.25 15.01
CA LEU A 317 -12.24 -12.65 14.18
C LEU A 317 -11.91 -13.60 13.03
#